data_66d3b6a1a0eb047031b5aabc1872d4b0
#
_entry.id   66d3b6a1a0eb047031b5aabc1872d4b0
#
_cell.length_a   1.000
_cell.length_b   1.000
_cell.length_c   1.000
_cell.angle_alpha   90.00
_cell.angle_beta   90.00
_cell.angle_gamma   90.00
#
_symmetry.space_group_name_H-M   'P 1'
#
loop_
_entity.id
_entity.type
_entity.pdbx_description
1 polymer ?
#
loop_
_entity_poly.entity_id
_entity_poly.type
_entity_poly.pdbx_seq_one_letter_code
_entity_poly.pdbx_strand_id
1 'polypeptide(L)'
;MGELVNTLQDMGLSMNEAKAYQALLRQGPANGYEISKRSGITRSVIYGVLDRLVDKGYALAVDSDPVIYAPLPPAQLVKRYRETYESNIERLESGLRKVASGLDAENYILGVSGYDDTIRKARELIGGAEREVVVSAWGSDCAPLRDELKAAEQAGRMVILFCHSKVPFRVGTIYEYGLGEEIIRQKWPTRRIMVAADCRTALIGDIRPDADLGIVTSNPMIVQMAVEHVILDILHLAQLKEGIGDLPERIKTGDDYRRIIEEQHRML
;
A
#
# COMPACT_ATOMS: atom_id res chain seq x y z
N MET A 1 -25.16 17.08 12.09
CA MET A 1 -24.63 17.99 13.15
C MET A 1 -23.47 17.36 13.90
N GLY A 2 -23.44 16.03 14.08
CA GLY A 2 -22.37 15.31 14.80
C GLY A 2 -21.04 15.17 14.04
N GLU A 3 -21.07 15.05 12.72
CA GLU A 3 -19.89 14.70 11.93
C GLU A 3 -18.74 15.72 12.06
N LEU A 4 -19.01 17.02 11.91
CA LEU A 4 -17.97 18.04 12.09
C LEU A 4 -17.41 18.06 13.51
N VAL A 5 -18.27 17.89 14.53
CA VAL A 5 -17.83 17.86 15.93
C VAL A 5 -16.94 16.64 16.18
N ASN A 6 -17.32 15.47 15.65
CA ASN A 6 -16.50 14.26 15.76
C ASN A 6 -15.15 14.44 15.06
N THR A 7 -15.14 14.97 13.82
CA THR A 7 -13.88 15.26 13.11
C THR A 7 -12.99 16.22 13.90
N LEU A 8 -13.54 17.28 14.49
CA LEU A 8 -12.77 18.21 15.33
C LEU A 8 -12.23 17.55 16.60
N GLN A 9 -12.96 16.56 17.15
CA GLN A 9 -12.44 15.77 18.28
C GLN A 9 -11.29 14.87 17.88
N ASP A 10 -11.37 14.19 16.74
CA ASP A 10 -10.30 13.38 16.17
C ASP A 10 -9.03 14.24 15.92
N MET A 11 -9.24 15.52 15.70
CA MET A 11 -8.16 16.52 15.55
C MET A 11 -7.71 17.18 16.85
N GLY A 12 -8.14 16.65 18.01
CA GLY A 12 -7.62 17.03 19.32
C GLY A 12 -8.41 18.10 20.08
N LEU A 13 -9.63 18.42 19.66
CA LEU A 13 -10.53 19.24 20.46
C LEU A 13 -11.37 18.38 21.42
N SER A 14 -11.65 18.89 22.60
CA SER A 14 -12.70 18.30 23.44
C SER A 14 -14.09 18.54 22.83
N MET A 15 -15.08 17.78 23.25
CA MET A 15 -16.46 17.94 22.83
C MET A 15 -16.96 19.39 23.00
N ASN A 16 -16.65 20.04 24.12
CA ASN A 16 -17.07 21.40 24.39
C ASN A 16 -16.33 22.42 23.52
N GLU A 17 -15.03 22.22 23.28
CA GLU A 17 -14.25 23.07 22.38
C GLU A 17 -14.79 22.98 20.95
N ALA A 18 -15.08 21.78 20.46
CA ALA A 18 -15.65 21.59 19.14
C ALA A 18 -17.02 22.25 18.99
N LYS A 19 -17.91 22.13 20.01
CA LYS A 19 -19.23 22.80 20.02
C LYS A 19 -19.09 24.32 20.06
N ALA A 20 -18.21 24.87 20.88
CA ALA A 20 -18.00 26.31 20.99
C ALA A 20 -17.42 26.87 19.69
N TYR A 21 -16.44 26.20 19.08
CA TYR A 21 -15.89 26.59 17.78
C TYR A 21 -16.94 26.52 16.66
N GLN A 22 -17.75 25.47 16.62
CA GLN A 22 -18.87 25.37 15.67
C GLN A 22 -19.90 26.49 15.84
N ALA A 23 -20.21 26.90 17.09
CA ALA A 23 -21.10 28.00 17.37
C ALA A 23 -20.54 29.34 16.86
N LEU A 24 -19.25 29.59 17.06
CA LEU A 24 -18.53 30.74 16.53
C LEU A 24 -18.54 30.79 14.99
N LEU A 25 -18.28 29.66 14.34
CA LEU A 25 -18.29 29.58 12.87
C LEU A 25 -19.66 29.90 12.27
N ARG A 26 -20.74 29.48 12.93
CA ARG A 26 -22.10 29.67 12.42
C ARG A 26 -22.64 31.12 12.53
N GLN A 27 -22.21 31.79 13.58
CA GLN A 27 -22.85 33.05 13.96
C GLN A 27 -21.89 34.23 14.03
N GLY A 28 -20.59 33.99 13.78
CA GLY A 28 -19.54 35.00 13.82
C GLY A 28 -19.06 35.33 15.23
N PRO A 29 -18.22 36.38 15.34
CA PRO A 29 -17.66 36.80 16.60
C PRO A 29 -18.73 37.12 17.65
N ALA A 30 -18.49 36.72 18.91
CA ALA A 30 -19.47 36.89 19.99
C ALA A 30 -18.76 36.87 21.34
N ASN A 31 -19.42 37.41 22.38
CA ASN A 31 -18.95 37.32 23.75
C ASN A 31 -19.23 35.94 24.37
N GLY A 32 -18.57 35.63 25.49
CA GLY A 32 -18.69 34.33 26.16
C GLY A 32 -20.14 33.96 26.56
N TYR A 33 -20.97 34.94 26.93
CA TYR A 33 -22.36 34.71 27.24
C TYR A 33 -23.18 34.23 26.04
N GLU A 34 -23.02 34.90 24.90
CA GLU A 34 -23.68 34.51 23.65
C GLU A 34 -23.28 33.15 23.17
N ILE A 35 -21.95 32.84 23.24
CA ILE A 35 -21.40 31.53 22.85
C ILE A 35 -21.95 30.44 23.77
N SER A 36 -22.02 30.67 25.07
CA SER A 36 -22.63 29.74 26.04
C SER A 36 -24.06 29.38 25.63
N LYS A 37 -24.89 30.38 25.32
CA LYS A 37 -26.28 30.20 24.89
C LYS A 37 -26.39 29.44 23.56
N ARG A 38 -25.50 29.70 22.62
CA ARG A 38 -25.51 29.11 21.27
C ARG A 38 -24.98 27.69 21.21
N SER A 39 -23.94 27.37 22.04
CA SER A 39 -23.29 26.08 22.10
C SER A 39 -23.94 25.07 23.05
N GLY A 40 -24.82 25.55 23.92
CA GLY A 40 -25.41 24.76 25.02
C GLY A 40 -24.43 24.44 26.16
N ILE A 41 -23.29 25.12 26.20
CA ILE A 41 -22.29 24.96 27.27
C ILE A 41 -22.62 25.93 28.40
N THR A 42 -22.61 25.46 29.64
CA THR A 42 -22.94 26.28 30.81
C THR A 42 -21.99 27.45 30.98
N ARG A 43 -22.48 28.57 31.56
CA ARG A 43 -21.68 29.80 31.81
C ARG A 43 -20.43 29.57 32.64
N SER A 44 -20.50 28.67 33.62
CA SER A 44 -19.35 28.35 34.49
C SER A 44 -18.22 27.65 33.74
N VAL A 45 -18.50 27.03 32.59
CA VAL A 45 -17.53 26.23 31.83
C VAL A 45 -17.05 26.95 30.57
N ILE A 46 -17.88 27.82 29.97
CA ILE A 46 -17.62 28.39 28.65
C ILE A 46 -16.33 29.20 28.58
N TYR A 47 -16.01 30.01 29.59
CA TYR A 47 -14.80 30.86 29.58
C TYR A 47 -13.52 30.01 29.54
N GLY A 48 -13.42 28.96 30.36
CA GLY A 48 -12.29 28.03 30.29
C GLY A 48 -12.23 27.22 28.99
N VAL A 49 -13.36 27.03 28.29
CA VAL A 49 -13.39 26.43 26.94
C VAL A 49 -12.86 27.42 25.90
N LEU A 50 -13.27 28.67 25.97
CA LEU A 50 -12.83 29.74 25.08
C LEU A 50 -11.34 30.04 25.23
N ASP A 51 -10.85 30.11 26.48
CA ASP A 51 -9.42 30.28 26.74
C ASP A 51 -8.59 29.17 26.05
N ARG A 52 -9.00 27.89 26.21
CA ARG A 52 -8.33 26.78 25.54
C ARG A 52 -8.45 26.84 24.02
N LEU A 53 -9.57 27.34 23.46
CA LEU A 53 -9.68 27.55 22.01
C LEU A 53 -8.70 28.62 21.52
N VAL A 54 -8.50 29.68 22.30
CA VAL A 54 -7.52 30.73 22.02
C VAL A 54 -6.10 30.18 22.13
N ASP A 55 -5.78 29.47 23.21
CA ASP A 55 -4.45 28.85 23.43
C ASP A 55 -4.11 27.87 22.30
N LYS A 56 -5.09 27.07 21.87
CA LYS A 56 -4.93 26.15 20.74
C LYS A 56 -4.98 26.86 19.38
N GLY A 57 -5.30 28.19 19.35
CA GLY A 57 -5.36 29.01 18.15
C GLY A 57 -6.53 28.70 17.21
N TYR A 58 -7.66 28.24 17.74
CA TYR A 58 -8.92 28.09 17.01
C TYR A 58 -9.79 29.33 17.07
N ALA A 59 -9.54 30.19 18.04
CA ALA A 59 -10.20 31.47 18.19
C ALA A 59 -9.19 32.56 18.55
N LEU A 60 -9.58 33.81 18.33
CA LEU A 60 -8.86 35.01 18.77
C LEU A 60 -9.75 35.72 19.79
N ALA A 61 -9.17 36.15 20.88
CA ALA A 61 -9.80 37.07 21.81
C ALA A 61 -9.51 38.51 21.39
N VAL A 62 -10.55 39.31 21.21
CA VAL A 62 -10.42 40.76 20.96
C VAL A 62 -10.58 41.48 22.29
N ASP A 63 -9.60 42.31 22.60
CA ASP A 63 -9.62 43.13 23.81
C ASP A 63 -10.72 44.19 23.74
N SER A 64 -11.86 43.89 24.40
CA SER A 64 -13.05 44.67 24.45
C SER A 64 -13.81 44.36 25.75
N ASP A 65 -14.71 45.24 26.16
CA ASP A 65 -15.54 44.99 27.33
C ASP A 65 -17.03 44.92 26.88
N PRO A 66 -17.65 43.71 26.89
CA PRO A 66 -17.10 42.41 27.20
C PRO A 66 -16.16 41.88 26.10
N VAL A 67 -15.22 40.98 26.48
CA VAL A 67 -14.33 40.30 25.51
C VAL A 67 -15.09 39.57 24.43
N ILE A 68 -14.71 39.81 23.18
CA ILE A 68 -15.27 39.18 21.99
C ILE A 68 -14.31 38.09 21.46
N TYR A 69 -14.84 36.92 21.20
CA TYR A 69 -14.11 35.83 20.57
C TYR A 69 -14.47 35.68 19.09
N ALA A 70 -13.47 35.63 18.25
CA ALA A 70 -13.63 35.45 16.81
C ALA A 70 -13.05 34.08 16.40
N PRO A 71 -13.74 33.29 15.57
CA PRO A 71 -13.20 32.01 15.11
C PRO A 71 -12.03 32.20 14.15
N LEU A 72 -11.03 31.33 14.22
CA LEU A 72 -10.07 31.22 13.13
C LEU A 72 -10.82 30.82 11.85
N PRO A 73 -10.62 31.51 10.71
CA PRO A 73 -11.28 31.15 9.47
C PRO A 73 -11.03 29.70 9.05
N PRO A 74 -12.04 28.96 8.53
CA PRO A 74 -11.90 27.56 8.18
C PRO A 74 -10.72 27.25 7.25
N ALA A 75 -10.48 28.11 6.25
CA ALA A 75 -9.38 27.94 5.32
C ALA A 75 -8.00 28.02 6.01
N GLN A 76 -7.86 28.92 6.99
CA GLN A 76 -6.63 29.06 7.77
C GLN A 76 -6.45 27.86 8.72
N LEU A 77 -7.52 27.37 9.32
CA LEU A 77 -7.48 26.18 10.16
C LEU A 77 -7.02 24.95 9.37
N VAL A 78 -7.63 24.70 8.21
CA VAL A 78 -7.25 23.57 7.33
C VAL A 78 -5.79 23.68 6.88
N LYS A 79 -5.35 24.89 6.47
CA LYS A 79 -3.95 25.14 6.08
C LYS A 79 -2.99 24.80 7.23
N ARG A 80 -3.26 25.31 8.43
CA ARG A 80 -2.43 25.06 9.62
C ARG A 80 -2.35 23.59 9.97
N TYR A 81 -3.46 22.86 9.89
CA TYR A 81 -3.45 21.41 10.11
C TYR A 81 -2.57 20.69 9.09
N ARG A 82 -2.73 21.01 7.81
CA ARG A 82 -1.92 20.40 6.74
C ARG A 82 -0.43 20.61 7.02
N GLU A 83 0.00 21.82 7.25
CA GLU A 83 1.41 22.16 7.54
C GLU A 83 1.93 21.43 8.79
N THR A 84 1.11 21.34 9.84
CA THR A 84 1.49 20.65 11.09
C THR A 84 1.63 19.14 10.86
N TYR A 85 0.70 18.51 10.17
CA TYR A 85 0.75 17.08 9.91
C TYR A 85 1.87 16.72 8.93
N GLU A 86 2.10 17.50 7.89
CA GLU A 86 3.23 17.32 6.97
C GLU A 86 4.56 17.35 7.72
N SER A 87 4.77 18.38 8.55
CA SER A 87 5.99 18.49 9.38
C SER A 87 6.14 17.34 10.38
N ASN A 88 5.04 16.89 10.99
CA ASN A 88 5.08 15.77 11.93
C ASN A 88 5.41 14.44 11.22
N ILE A 89 4.90 14.22 10.01
CA ILE A 89 5.20 13.04 9.18
C ILE A 89 6.70 13.04 8.83
N GLU A 90 7.25 14.17 8.34
CA GLU A 90 8.68 14.28 8.02
C GLU A 90 9.58 13.99 9.24
N ARG A 91 9.20 14.53 10.39
CA ARG A 91 9.94 14.29 11.66
C ARG A 91 9.85 12.82 12.09
N LEU A 92 8.69 12.22 11.96
CA LEU A 92 8.46 10.81 12.27
C LEU A 92 9.29 9.92 11.34
N GLU A 93 9.25 10.15 10.03
CA GLU A 93 10.05 9.41 9.06
C GLU A 93 11.55 9.52 9.36
N SER A 94 12.03 10.75 9.62
CA SER A 94 13.43 10.96 9.97
C SER A 94 13.81 10.26 11.28
N GLY A 95 12.92 10.31 12.28
CA GLY A 95 13.13 9.63 13.56
C GLY A 95 13.16 8.10 13.42
N LEU A 96 12.20 7.54 12.67
CA LEU A 96 12.13 6.11 12.41
C LEU A 96 13.35 5.61 11.63
N ARG A 97 13.80 6.34 10.60
CA ARG A 97 15.02 6.00 9.86
C ARG A 97 16.25 5.94 10.76
N LYS A 98 16.40 6.89 11.70
CA LYS A 98 17.52 6.91 12.65
C LYS A 98 17.50 5.71 13.62
N VAL A 99 16.32 5.33 14.09
CA VAL A 99 16.16 4.16 14.98
C VAL A 99 16.33 2.87 14.20
N ALA A 100 15.80 2.80 12.97
CA ALA A 100 15.90 1.63 12.10
C ALA A 100 17.29 1.45 11.47
N SER A 101 18.16 2.45 11.50
CA SER A 101 19.52 2.36 10.91
C SER A 101 20.44 1.30 11.55
N GLY A 102 20.04 0.68 12.64
CA GLY A 102 20.71 -0.47 13.26
C GLY A 102 20.01 -1.81 13.01
N LEU A 103 18.87 -1.81 12.34
CA LEU A 103 18.19 -3.02 11.92
C LEU A 103 18.64 -3.31 10.48
N ASP A 104 19.16 -4.51 10.24
CA ASP A 104 19.49 -5.01 8.91
C ASP A 104 18.18 -5.20 8.10
N ALA A 105 17.53 -4.05 7.78
CA ALA A 105 16.24 -4.03 7.07
C ALA A 105 16.35 -4.68 5.68
N GLU A 106 17.58 -4.85 5.17
CA GLU A 106 17.85 -5.49 3.89
C GLU A 106 17.72 -7.03 3.93
N ASN A 107 17.64 -7.65 5.13
CA ASN A 107 17.61 -9.10 5.26
C ASN A 107 16.29 -9.66 5.82
N TYR A 108 15.26 -8.86 6.01
CA TYR A 108 13.99 -9.37 6.53
C TYR A 108 13.21 -10.17 5.49
N ILE A 109 12.69 -11.30 5.96
CA ILE A 109 11.67 -12.08 5.27
C ILE A 109 10.38 -11.92 6.07
N LEU A 110 9.41 -11.20 5.48
CA LEU A 110 8.11 -10.98 6.10
C LEU A 110 7.11 -11.96 5.54
N GLY A 111 6.49 -12.75 6.40
CA GLY A 111 5.41 -13.66 6.03
C GLY A 111 4.16 -12.88 5.61
N VAL A 112 3.50 -13.35 4.56
CA VAL A 112 2.19 -12.87 4.10
C VAL A 112 1.26 -14.08 4.07
N SER A 113 0.06 -13.96 4.65
CA SER A 113 -0.89 -15.07 4.73
C SER A 113 -2.22 -14.67 4.07
N GLY A 114 -2.72 -15.52 3.20
CA GLY A 114 -3.96 -15.33 2.48
C GLY A 114 -3.81 -14.61 1.15
N TYR A 115 -4.75 -14.92 0.24
CA TYR A 115 -4.76 -14.38 -1.12
C TYR A 115 -4.89 -12.86 -1.15
N ASP A 116 -5.84 -12.31 -0.40
CA ASP A 116 -6.13 -10.87 -0.40
C ASP A 116 -4.93 -10.06 0.09
N ASP A 117 -4.23 -10.53 1.12
CA ASP A 117 -3.02 -9.89 1.63
C ASP A 117 -1.87 -10.01 0.63
N THR A 118 -1.75 -11.14 -0.06
CA THR A 118 -0.75 -11.33 -1.12
C THR A 118 -0.99 -10.36 -2.28
N ILE A 119 -2.23 -10.22 -2.75
CA ILE A 119 -2.59 -9.27 -3.80
C ILE A 119 -2.39 -7.82 -3.33
N ARG A 120 -2.77 -7.49 -2.11
CA ARG A 120 -2.55 -6.16 -1.53
C ARG A 120 -1.06 -5.81 -1.50
N LYS A 121 -0.21 -6.73 -1.06
CA LYS A 121 1.24 -6.55 -1.06
C LYS A 121 1.83 -6.44 -2.46
N ALA A 122 1.32 -7.22 -3.42
CA ALA A 122 1.70 -7.08 -4.83
C ALA A 122 1.41 -5.66 -5.35
N ARG A 123 0.21 -5.12 -5.07
CA ARG A 123 -0.17 -3.75 -5.44
C ARG A 123 0.74 -2.71 -4.81
N GLU A 124 1.05 -2.85 -3.51
CA GLU A 124 1.96 -1.95 -2.79
C GLU A 124 3.35 -1.91 -3.46
N LEU A 125 3.91 -3.09 -3.81
CA LEU A 125 5.20 -3.17 -4.47
C LEU A 125 5.18 -2.56 -5.88
N ILE A 126 4.16 -2.86 -6.69
CA ILE A 126 4.01 -2.31 -8.03
C ILE A 126 3.87 -0.78 -7.97
N GLY A 127 3.03 -0.27 -7.06
CA GLY A 127 2.81 1.16 -6.88
C GLY A 127 4.05 1.92 -6.40
N GLY A 128 4.86 1.29 -5.54
CA GLY A 128 6.10 1.85 -4.99
C GLY A 128 7.32 1.73 -5.87
N ALA A 129 7.28 0.96 -6.98
CA ALA A 129 8.41 0.82 -7.88
C ALA A 129 8.78 2.15 -8.54
N GLU A 130 10.05 2.42 -8.71
CA GLU A 130 10.57 3.67 -9.31
C GLU A 130 11.01 3.48 -10.77
N ARG A 131 11.51 2.30 -11.13
CA ARG A 131 12.12 2.02 -12.44
C ARG A 131 11.48 0.86 -13.17
N GLU A 132 11.30 -0.26 -12.49
CA GLU A 132 10.88 -1.50 -13.13
C GLU A 132 10.03 -2.39 -12.22
N VAL A 133 9.13 -3.12 -12.87
CA VAL A 133 8.27 -4.12 -12.27
C VAL A 133 8.35 -5.40 -13.08
N VAL A 134 8.71 -6.50 -12.44
CA VAL A 134 8.72 -7.83 -13.03
C VAL A 134 7.69 -8.70 -12.30
N VAL A 135 6.75 -9.26 -13.04
CA VAL A 135 5.68 -10.10 -12.50
C VAL A 135 5.69 -11.46 -13.18
N SER A 136 5.60 -12.53 -12.40
CA SER A 136 5.27 -13.87 -12.87
C SER A 136 4.03 -14.36 -12.14
N ALA A 137 2.94 -14.65 -12.86
CA ALA A 137 1.68 -15.05 -12.26
C ALA A 137 0.78 -15.79 -13.27
N TRP A 138 -0.37 -16.25 -12.80
CA TRP A 138 -1.43 -16.70 -13.68
C TRP A 138 -2.26 -15.51 -14.16
N GLY A 139 -2.93 -15.62 -15.31
CA GLY A 139 -3.72 -14.52 -15.87
C GLY A 139 -4.83 -14.02 -14.93
N SER A 140 -5.45 -14.94 -14.17
CA SER A 140 -6.44 -14.61 -13.14
C SER A 140 -5.83 -13.80 -11.97
N ASP A 141 -4.55 -14.00 -11.63
CA ASP A 141 -3.86 -13.25 -10.58
C ASP A 141 -3.33 -11.90 -11.06
N CYS A 142 -3.11 -11.77 -12.37
CA CYS A 142 -2.77 -10.49 -12.96
C CYS A 142 -3.97 -9.53 -13.02
N ALA A 143 -5.20 -10.06 -13.13
CA ALA A 143 -6.40 -9.24 -13.26
C ALA A 143 -6.59 -8.22 -12.13
N PRO A 144 -6.46 -8.58 -10.83
CA PRO A 144 -6.56 -7.64 -9.73
C PRO A 144 -5.40 -6.63 -9.64
N LEU A 145 -4.29 -6.83 -10.36
CA LEU A 145 -3.11 -5.95 -10.39
C LEU A 145 -3.13 -4.98 -11.58
N ARG A 146 -4.17 -5.04 -12.41
CA ARG A 146 -4.25 -4.33 -13.69
C ARG A 146 -4.04 -2.82 -13.57
N ASP A 147 -4.67 -2.20 -12.59
CA ASP A 147 -4.70 -0.74 -12.50
C ASP A 147 -3.35 -0.20 -12.02
N GLU A 148 -2.70 -0.87 -11.07
CA GLU A 148 -1.35 -0.55 -10.61
C GLU A 148 -0.29 -0.77 -11.70
N LEU A 149 -0.39 -1.86 -12.45
CA LEU A 149 0.51 -2.15 -13.57
C LEU A 149 0.39 -1.08 -14.67
N LYS A 150 -0.84 -0.69 -15.02
CA LYS A 150 -1.06 0.39 -15.98
C LYS A 150 -0.55 1.75 -15.49
N ALA A 151 -0.75 2.05 -14.22
CA ALA A 151 -0.22 3.27 -13.62
C ALA A 151 1.31 3.29 -13.65
N ALA A 152 1.96 2.16 -13.39
CA ALA A 152 3.42 2.01 -13.49
C ALA A 152 3.91 2.25 -14.92
N GLU A 153 3.27 1.65 -15.92
CA GLU A 153 3.59 1.87 -17.35
C GLU A 153 3.40 3.34 -17.74
N GLN A 154 2.28 3.96 -17.37
CA GLN A 154 1.99 5.37 -17.65
C GLN A 154 3.01 6.33 -17.00
N ALA A 155 3.57 5.93 -15.86
CA ALA A 155 4.64 6.66 -15.19
C ALA A 155 6.04 6.43 -15.83
N GLY A 156 6.11 5.71 -16.97
CA GLY A 156 7.36 5.45 -17.71
C GLY A 156 8.21 4.33 -17.09
N ARG A 157 7.68 3.52 -16.18
CA ARG A 157 8.37 2.38 -15.60
C ARG A 157 8.37 1.20 -16.56
N MET A 158 9.43 0.42 -16.57
CA MET A 158 9.48 -0.82 -17.33
C MET A 158 8.59 -1.87 -16.65
N VAL A 159 7.62 -2.41 -17.39
CA VAL A 159 6.72 -3.45 -16.87
C VAL A 159 6.88 -4.71 -17.70
N ILE A 160 7.29 -5.81 -17.05
CA ILE A 160 7.47 -7.12 -17.65
C ILE A 160 6.53 -8.11 -16.95
N LEU A 161 5.64 -8.75 -17.70
CA LEU A 161 4.78 -9.81 -17.23
C LEU A 161 5.14 -11.14 -17.90
N PHE A 162 5.43 -12.14 -17.10
CA PHE A 162 5.42 -13.53 -17.52
C PHE A 162 4.15 -14.22 -16.98
N CYS A 163 3.31 -14.71 -17.87
CA CYS A 163 2.04 -15.28 -17.46
C CYS A 163 1.89 -16.73 -17.95
N HIS A 164 1.56 -17.60 -17.00
CA HIS A 164 1.33 -19.02 -17.29
C HIS A 164 0.07 -19.23 -18.14
N SER A 165 -0.93 -18.36 -17.98
CA SER A 165 -2.17 -18.36 -18.75
C SER A 165 -2.40 -17.02 -19.46
N LYS A 166 -3.45 -16.92 -20.27
CA LYS A 166 -3.77 -15.71 -21.01
C LYS A 166 -4.09 -14.54 -20.10
N VAL A 167 -3.46 -13.39 -20.35
CA VAL A 167 -3.72 -12.13 -19.64
C VAL A 167 -4.93 -11.41 -20.25
N PRO A 168 -5.93 -10.98 -19.43
CA PRO A 168 -7.16 -10.37 -19.95
C PRO A 168 -7.02 -8.87 -20.32
N PHE A 169 -5.81 -8.31 -20.29
CA PHE A 169 -5.52 -6.90 -20.61
C PHE A 169 -4.13 -6.77 -21.25
N ARG A 170 -3.78 -5.55 -21.68
CA ARG A 170 -2.45 -5.24 -22.20
C ARG A 170 -1.78 -4.20 -21.33
N VAL A 171 -0.49 -4.43 -21.04
CA VAL A 171 0.39 -3.54 -20.30
C VAL A 171 1.85 -3.99 -20.52
N GLY A 172 2.78 -3.07 -20.67
CA GLY A 172 4.20 -3.36 -20.80
C GLY A 172 4.54 -4.45 -21.83
N THR A 173 5.51 -5.27 -21.50
CA THR A 173 5.91 -6.45 -22.29
C THR A 173 5.33 -7.71 -21.65
N ILE A 174 4.49 -8.42 -22.38
CA ILE A 174 3.84 -9.65 -21.90
C ILE A 174 4.42 -10.87 -22.60
N TYR A 175 4.88 -11.82 -21.80
CA TYR A 175 5.25 -13.17 -22.21
C TYR A 175 4.23 -14.14 -21.65
N GLU A 176 3.55 -14.91 -22.50
CA GLU A 176 2.53 -15.85 -22.05
C GLU A 176 2.61 -17.18 -22.83
N TYR A 177 2.34 -18.30 -22.16
CA TYR A 177 2.21 -19.60 -22.83
C TYR A 177 0.98 -19.65 -23.73
N GLY A 178 -0.03 -18.82 -23.47
CA GLY A 178 -1.27 -18.77 -24.23
C GLY A 178 -2.18 -19.99 -24.01
N LEU A 179 -1.92 -20.80 -23.00
CA LEU A 179 -2.71 -21.95 -22.61
C LEU A 179 -3.87 -21.53 -21.69
N GLY A 180 -4.96 -22.29 -21.71
CA GLY A 180 -6.05 -22.11 -20.75
C GLY A 180 -5.63 -22.56 -19.35
N GLU A 181 -6.17 -21.92 -18.32
CA GLU A 181 -5.82 -22.20 -16.92
C GLU A 181 -6.09 -23.65 -16.51
N GLU A 182 -7.13 -24.28 -17.08
CA GLU A 182 -7.47 -25.67 -16.81
C GLU A 182 -6.33 -26.62 -17.22
N ILE A 183 -5.72 -26.39 -18.39
CA ILE A 183 -4.58 -27.19 -18.87
C ILE A 183 -3.36 -26.96 -17.96
N ILE A 184 -3.16 -25.73 -17.51
CA ILE A 184 -2.04 -25.37 -16.66
C ILE A 184 -2.18 -26.00 -15.29
N ARG A 185 -3.39 -25.99 -14.68
CA ARG A 185 -3.67 -26.64 -13.38
C ARG A 185 -3.34 -28.12 -13.37
N GLN A 186 -3.57 -28.80 -14.49
CA GLN A 186 -3.23 -30.23 -14.59
C GLN A 186 -1.72 -30.46 -14.60
N LYS A 187 -0.94 -29.51 -15.13
CA LYS A 187 0.52 -29.64 -15.22
C LYS A 187 1.26 -29.07 -13.99
N TRP A 188 0.76 -27.97 -13.45
CA TRP A 188 1.34 -27.29 -12.28
C TRP A 188 0.31 -27.20 -11.15
N PRO A 189 0.40 -28.06 -10.15
CA PRO A 189 -0.56 -28.06 -9.03
C PRO A 189 -0.42 -26.85 -8.11
N THR A 190 0.71 -26.16 -8.15
CA THR A 190 0.95 -24.96 -7.36
C THR A 190 0.77 -23.73 -8.22
N ARG A 191 -0.02 -22.77 -7.71
CA ARG A 191 -0.25 -21.48 -8.34
C ARG A 191 0.62 -20.45 -7.66
N ARG A 192 1.67 -20.01 -8.33
CA ARG A 192 2.66 -19.07 -7.77
C ARG A 192 2.46 -17.68 -8.35
N ILE A 193 2.61 -16.68 -7.48
CA ILE A 193 2.74 -15.27 -7.85
C ILE A 193 4.10 -14.77 -7.40
N MET A 194 4.82 -14.09 -8.27
CA MET A 194 6.06 -13.38 -7.97
C MET A 194 5.96 -11.96 -8.50
N VAL A 195 6.33 -10.99 -7.69
CA VAL A 195 6.43 -9.58 -8.06
C VAL A 195 7.76 -9.07 -7.56
N ALA A 196 8.60 -8.56 -8.45
CA ALA A 196 9.83 -7.88 -8.08
C ALA A 196 9.77 -6.42 -8.52
N ALA A 197 10.12 -5.52 -7.60
CA ALA A 197 10.18 -4.08 -7.81
C ALA A 197 11.63 -3.60 -7.73
N ASP A 198 12.10 -2.93 -8.80
CA ASP A 198 13.42 -2.30 -8.91
C ASP A 198 14.61 -3.23 -8.65
N CYS A 199 14.45 -4.54 -8.75
CA CYS A 199 15.41 -5.55 -8.30
C CYS A 199 15.86 -5.35 -6.83
N ARG A 200 15.00 -4.75 -5.98
CA ARG A 200 15.30 -4.45 -4.56
C ARG A 200 14.38 -5.17 -3.60
N THR A 201 13.14 -5.40 -4.00
CA THR A 201 12.16 -6.08 -3.15
C THR A 201 11.38 -7.07 -3.99
N ALA A 202 11.12 -8.24 -3.43
CA ALA A 202 10.30 -9.27 -4.07
C ALA A 202 9.19 -9.76 -3.14
N LEU A 203 8.03 -10.02 -3.71
CA LEU A 203 6.97 -10.84 -3.17
C LEU A 203 6.99 -12.18 -3.88
N ILE A 204 6.98 -13.26 -3.14
CA ILE A 204 6.84 -14.63 -3.66
C ILE A 204 5.69 -15.26 -2.89
N GLY A 205 4.60 -15.58 -3.58
CA GLY A 205 3.40 -16.20 -2.99
C GLY A 205 3.10 -17.55 -3.65
N ASP A 206 2.70 -18.51 -2.84
CA ASP A 206 2.21 -19.81 -3.26
C ASP A 206 0.73 -19.92 -2.88
N ILE A 207 -0.15 -19.91 -3.88
CA ILE A 207 -1.59 -19.90 -3.71
C ILE A 207 -2.09 -21.35 -3.77
N ARG A 208 -2.57 -21.86 -2.63
CA ARG A 208 -3.02 -23.24 -2.46
C ARG A 208 -4.46 -23.28 -1.92
N PRO A 209 -5.21 -24.37 -2.16
CA PRO A 209 -6.57 -24.50 -1.67
C PRO A 209 -6.71 -24.45 -0.15
N ASP A 210 -5.69 -24.84 0.60
CA ASP A 210 -5.67 -25.05 2.04
C ASP A 210 -4.81 -24.05 2.82
N ALA A 211 -3.85 -23.38 2.19
CA ALA A 211 -3.05 -22.35 2.82
C ALA A 211 -2.32 -21.48 1.78
N ASP A 212 -2.73 -20.25 1.65
CA ASP A 212 -1.99 -19.27 0.86
C ASP A 212 -0.84 -18.72 1.70
N LEU A 213 0.37 -18.95 1.25
CA LEU A 213 1.58 -18.50 1.91
C LEU A 213 2.39 -17.62 0.98
N GLY A 214 2.87 -16.51 1.49
CA GLY A 214 3.77 -15.63 0.76
C GLY A 214 4.85 -15.06 1.65
N ILE A 215 5.88 -14.55 1.02
CA ILE A 215 6.94 -13.79 1.66
C ILE A 215 7.18 -12.50 0.89
N VAL A 216 7.47 -11.44 1.63
CA VAL A 216 8.05 -10.20 1.09
C VAL A 216 9.44 -10.07 1.65
N THR A 217 10.41 -9.79 0.78
CA THR A 217 11.81 -9.68 1.19
C THR A 217 12.56 -8.64 0.38
N SER A 218 13.52 -7.99 1.02
CA SER A 218 14.53 -7.16 0.37
C SER A 218 15.90 -7.82 0.41
N ASN A 219 15.99 -9.11 0.79
CA ASN A 219 17.25 -9.86 0.73
C ASN A 219 17.73 -9.94 -0.73
N PRO A 220 18.91 -9.38 -1.05
CA PRO A 220 19.37 -9.26 -2.44
C PRO A 220 19.48 -10.61 -3.15
N MET A 221 19.90 -11.66 -2.44
CA MET A 221 20.06 -13.00 -3.01
C MET A 221 18.69 -13.59 -3.41
N ILE A 222 17.67 -13.46 -2.55
CA ILE A 222 16.32 -13.99 -2.83
C ILE A 222 15.66 -13.17 -3.93
N VAL A 223 15.82 -11.84 -3.90
CA VAL A 223 15.29 -10.95 -4.96
C VAL A 223 15.91 -11.30 -6.31
N GLN A 224 17.23 -11.45 -6.35
CA GLN A 224 17.93 -11.84 -7.57
C GLN A 224 17.45 -13.21 -8.09
N MET A 225 17.34 -14.20 -7.22
CA MET A 225 16.82 -15.53 -7.60
C MET A 225 15.38 -15.45 -8.16
N ALA A 226 14.53 -14.62 -7.58
CA ALA A 226 13.17 -14.45 -8.08
C ALA A 226 13.15 -13.83 -9.48
N VAL A 227 13.97 -12.80 -9.73
CA VAL A 227 14.06 -12.16 -11.05
C VAL A 227 14.68 -13.11 -12.08
N GLU A 228 15.78 -13.79 -11.73
CA GLU A 228 16.43 -14.78 -12.60
C GLU A 228 15.48 -15.92 -12.99
N HIS A 229 14.63 -16.36 -12.06
CA HIS A 229 13.61 -17.38 -12.35
C HIS A 229 12.64 -16.91 -13.44
N VAL A 230 12.16 -15.67 -13.36
CA VAL A 230 11.27 -15.11 -14.40
C VAL A 230 11.99 -14.98 -15.74
N ILE A 231 13.26 -14.56 -15.72
CA ILE A 231 14.08 -14.46 -16.95
C ILE A 231 14.26 -15.85 -17.58
N LEU A 232 14.53 -16.88 -16.78
CA LEU A 232 14.66 -18.25 -17.28
C LEU A 232 13.35 -18.78 -17.88
N ASP A 233 12.21 -18.46 -17.26
CA ASP A 233 10.90 -18.80 -17.80
C ASP A 233 10.64 -18.13 -19.17
N ILE A 234 11.03 -16.85 -19.30
CA ILE A 234 10.92 -16.10 -20.56
C ILE A 234 11.81 -16.72 -21.64
N LEU A 235 13.06 -17.03 -21.30
CA LEU A 235 14.01 -17.66 -22.22
C LEU A 235 13.52 -19.04 -22.66
N HIS A 236 13.01 -19.83 -21.73
CA HIS A 236 12.42 -21.15 -22.04
C HIS A 236 11.22 -21.00 -22.98
N LEU A 237 10.33 -20.04 -22.73
CA LEU A 237 9.20 -19.76 -23.62
C LEU A 237 9.66 -19.34 -25.02
N ALA A 238 10.70 -18.51 -25.12
CA ALA A 238 11.27 -18.08 -26.41
C ALA A 238 11.83 -19.29 -27.18
N GLN A 239 12.57 -20.17 -26.52
CA GLN A 239 13.09 -21.40 -27.11
C GLN A 239 11.96 -22.32 -27.63
N LEU A 240 10.89 -22.46 -26.86
CA LEU A 240 9.73 -23.25 -27.29
C LEU A 240 9.05 -22.69 -28.54
N LYS A 241 8.97 -21.34 -28.66
CA LYS A 241 8.34 -20.66 -29.80
C LYS A 241 9.20 -20.69 -31.07
N GLU A 242 10.52 -20.62 -30.94
CA GLU A 242 11.46 -20.62 -32.04
C GLU A 242 11.81 -22.03 -32.55
N GLY A 243 11.39 -23.06 -31.84
CA GLY A 243 11.76 -24.45 -32.17
C GLY A 243 13.26 -24.73 -32.00
N ILE A 244 14.00 -23.83 -31.34
CA ILE A 244 15.41 -23.95 -31.11
C ILE A 244 15.65 -24.78 -29.85
N GLY A 245 16.11 -25.99 -30.05
CA GLY A 245 16.65 -26.83 -29.03
C GLY A 245 15.69 -27.92 -28.55
N ASP A 246 16.05 -29.13 -28.87
CA ASP A 246 15.63 -30.29 -28.10
C ASP A 246 16.09 -30.08 -26.66
N LEU A 247 15.22 -29.48 -25.84
CA LEU A 247 15.31 -29.77 -24.41
C LEU A 247 15.34 -31.29 -24.31
N PRO A 248 16.27 -31.89 -23.54
CA PRO A 248 16.28 -33.34 -23.37
C PRO A 248 14.85 -33.79 -23.16
N GLU A 249 14.39 -34.83 -23.86
CA GLU A 249 13.00 -35.31 -23.77
C GLU A 249 12.50 -35.42 -22.33
N ARG A 250 13.44 -35.59 -21.40
CA ARG A 250 13.25 -35.62 -19.95
C ARG A 250 12.66 -34.34 -19.30
N ILE A 251 12.68 -33.19 -19.97
CA ILE A 251 12.17 -31.91 -19.41
C ILE A 251 10.89 -31.47 -20.11
N LYS A 252 10.40 -32.23 -21.09
CA LYS A 252 9.23 -31.86 -21.91
C LYS A 252 7.88 -32.04 -21.20
N THR A 253 7.81 -32.72 -20.08
CA THR A 253 6.55 -32.94 -19.35
C THR A 253 6.67 -32.54 -17.87
N GLY A 254 5.60 -32.03 -17.27
CA GLY A 254 5.55 -31.72 -15.84
C GLY A 254 5.77 -32.95 -14.95
N ASP A 255 5.56 -34.15 -15.47
CA ASP A 255 5.83 -35.43 -14.79
C ASP A 255 7.35 -35.67 -14.66
N ASP A 256 8.15 -35.23 -15.63
CA ASP A 256 9.61 -35.34 -15.57
C ASP A 256 10.20 -34.38 -14.53
N TYR A 257 9.65 -33.20 -14.36
CA TYR A 257 10.07 -32.27 -13.32
C TYR A 257 9.78 -32.81 -11.92
N ARG A 258 8.59 -33.41 -11.70
CA ARG A 258 8.28 -34.11 -10.43
C ARG A 258 9.25 -35.24 -10.17
N ARG A 259 9.54 -36.03 -11.16
CA ARG A 259 10.47 -37.14 -11.05
C ARG A 259 11.89 -36.70 -10.72
N ILE A 260 12.36 -35.60 -11.34
CA ILE A 260 13.67 -35.00 -11.00
C ILE A 260 13.72 -34.55 -9.55
N ILE A 261 12.67 -33.85 -9.06
CA ILE A 261 12.57 -33.42 -7.68
C ILE A 261 12.47 -34.60 -6.71
N GLU A 262 11.68 -35.63 -7.04
CA GLU A 262 11.57 -36.85 -6.23
C GLU A 262 12.88 -37.64 -6.19
N GLU A 263 13.62 -37.71 -7.29
CA GLU A 263 14.93 -38.34 -7.37
C GLU A 263 15.98 -37.54 -6.56
N GLN A 264 15.94 -36.20 -6.60
CA GLN A 264 16.82 -35.36 -5.75
C GLN A 264 16.51 -35.49 -4.26
N HIS A 265 15.23 -35.60 -3.86
CA HIS A 265 14.84 -35.83 -2.47
C HIS A 265 15.18 -37.21 -1.95
N ARG A 266 15.39 -38.19 -2.81
CA ARG A 266 15.85 -39.53 -2.42
C ARG A 266 17.38 -39.63 -2.26
N MET A 267 18.10 -38.63 -2.78
CA MET A 267 19.60 -38.59 -2.68
C MET A 267 20.10 -37.74 -1.50
N LEU A 268 19.19 -37.02 -0.82
CA LEU A 268 19.43 -36.30 0.43
C LEU A 268 18.91 -37.12 1.63
#